data_30be420e86f06e47e99e5e3c1f0ad55b
#
_entry.id   30be420e86f06e47e99e5e3c1f0ad55b
#
_cell.length_a   1.000
_cell.length_b   1.000
_cell.length_c   1.000
_cell.angle_alpha   90.00
_cell.angle_beta   90.00
_cell.angle_gamma   90.00
#
_symmetry.space_group_name_H-M   'P 1'
#
loop_
_entity.id
_entity.type
_entity.pdbx_description
1 polymer ?
#
loop_
_entity_poly.entity_id
_entity_poly.type
_entity_poly.pdbx_seq_one_letter_code
_entity_poly.pdbx_strand_id
1 'polypeptide(L)'
;MSTPRLILNGAKGRMGHALLAAAADLKLPVAAALDAGDDLAAALSQGDVVIDFSAHSATRRVIELTVAQKKALVIGTTGHSADEKKKLAALAAQVPTVWAGN
;
A
#
# COMPACT_ATOMS: atom_id res chain seq x y z
N MET A 1 2.44 21.60 -7.94
CA MET A 1 2.47 20.39 -7.10
C MET A 1 2.82 19.19 -7.97
N SER A 2 3.71 18.35 -7.51
CA SER A 2 4.06 17.17 -8.25
C SER A 2 2.97 16.10 -8.10
N THR A 3 2.79 15.29 -9.13
CA THR A 3 1.89 14.15 -9.09
C THR A 3 2.46 13.10 -8.12
N PRO A 4 1.64 12.52 -7.23
CA PRO A 4 2.14 11.51 -6.31
C PRO A 4 2.61 10.28 -7.08
N ARG A 5 3.74 9.72 -6.62
CA ARG A 5 4.30 8.50 -7.18
C ARG A 5 3.80 7.33 -6.34
N LEU A 6 3.30 6.30 -7.01
CA LEU A 6 2.65 5.17 -6.36
C LEU A 6 3.62 4.01 -6.17
N ILE A 7 3.47 3.34 -5.03
CA ILE A 7 4.13 2.07 -4.76
C ILE A 7 3.01 1.05 -4.59
N LEU A 8 2.92 0.11 -5.53
CA LEU A 8 1.88 -0.92 -5.49
C LEU A 8 2.46 -2.19 -4.88
N ASN A 9 1.84 -2.68 -3.80
CA ASN A 9 2.23 -3.91 -3.15
C ASN A 9 1.14 -4.96 -3.38
N GLY A 10 1.51 -6.12 -3.91
CA GLY A 10 0.57 -7.13 -4.39
C GLY A 10 0.28 -6.96 -5.87
N ALA A 11 1.24 -6.51 -6.65
CA ALA A 11 1.04 -6.09 -8.04
C ALA A 11 0.68 -7.22 -9.00
N LYS A 12 1.03 -8.47 -8.67
CA LYS A 12 0.74 -9.63 -9.53
C LYS A 12 -0.70 -10.12 -9.43
N GLY A 13 -1.42 -9.73 -8.38
CA GLY A 13 -2.82 -10.12 -8.21
C GLY A 13 -3.76 -9.39 -9.17
N ARG A 14 -5.03 -9.79 -9.17
CA ARG A 14 -6.05 -9.16 -10.02
C ARG A 14 -6.19 -7.68 -9.76
N MET A 15 -6.25 -7.29 -8.49
CA MET A 15 -6.37 -5.89 -8.11
C MET A 15 -5.11 -5.11 -8.48
N GLY A 16 -3.94 -5.74 -8.35
CA GLY A 16 -2.68 -5.13 -8.76
C GLY A 16 -2.67 -4.78 -10.24
N HIS A 17 -3.12 -5.71 -11.09
CA HIS A 17 -3.23 -5.48 -12.54
C HIS A 17 -4.23 -4.37 -12.85
N ALA A 18 -5.38 -4.35 -12.17
CA ALA A 18 -6.39 -3.30 -12.35
C ALA A 18 -5.85 -1.94 -11.92
N LEU A 19 -5.09 -1.88 -10.84
CA LEU A 19 -4.49 -0.64 -10.37
C LEU A 19 -3.43 -0.12 -11.32
N LEU A 20 -2.61 -1.00 -11.90
CA LEU A 20 -1.62 -0.60 -12.89
C LEU A 20 -2.30 0.01 -14.12
N ALA A 21 -3.39 -0.61 -14.58
CA ALA A 21 -4.16 -0.09 -15.71
C ALA A 21 -4.79 1.27 -15.37
N ALA A 22 -5.39 1.39 -14.19
CA ALA A 22 -6.01 2.64 -13.75
C ALA A 22 -4.97 3.76 -13.61
N ALA A 23 -3.79 3.45 -13.07
CA ALA A 23 -2.72 4.43 -12.93
C ALA A 23 -2.26 4.93 -14.29
N ALA A 24 -2.16 4.04 -15.28
CA ALA A 24 -1.79 4.42 -16.64
C ALA A 24 -2.85 5.34 -17.25
N ASP A 25 -4.14 5.02 -17.09
CA ASP A 25 -5.24 5.84 -17.60
C ASP A 25 -5.26 7.23 -16.97
N LEU A 26 -4.98 7.32 -15.68
CA LEU A 26 -4.95 8.58 -14.94
C LEU A 26 -3.60 9.30 -15.03
N LYS A 27 -2.64 8.72 -15.72
CA LYS A 27 -1.29 9.25 -15.88
C LYS A 27 -0.58 9.46 -14.52
N LEU A 28 -0.82 8.53 -13.60
CA LEU A 28 -0.14 8.52 -12.30
C LEU A 28 1.11 7.65 -12.39
N PRO A 29 2.28 8.18 -12.03
CA PRO A 29 3.51 7.39 -12.13
C PRO A 29 3.53 6.28 -11.06
N VAL A 30 3.89 5.07 -11.48
CA VAL A 30 4.12 3.94 -10.58
C VAL A 30 5.62 3.81 -10.40
N ALA A 31 6.10 4.17 -9.22
CA ALA A 31 7.53 4.12 -8.91
C ALA A 31 8.01 2.69 -8.69
N ALA A 32 7.15 1.83 -8.13
CA ALA A 32 7.47 0.43 -7.91
C ALA A 32 6.20 -0.41 -7.89
N ALA A 33 6.27 -1.61 -8.46
CA ALA A 33 5.22 -2.59 -8.43
C ALA A 33 5.81 -3.85 -7.81
N LEU A 34 5.40 -4.17 -6.59
CA LEU A 34 6.02 -5.17 -5.74
C LEU A 34 5.12 -6.35 -5.47
N ASP A 35 5.73 -7.48 -5.14
CA ASP A 35 5.03 -8.68 -4.74
C ASP A 35 5.77 -9.38 -3.61
N ALA A 36 5.27 -10.55 -3.20
CA ALA A 36 5.90 -11.33 -2.14
C ALA A 36 7.38 -11.56 -2.46
N GLY A 37 8.25 -11.31 -1.50
CA GLY A 37 9.69 -11.45 -1.67
C GLY A 37 10.41 -10.19 -2.13
N ASP A 38 9.68 -9.18 -2.59
CA ASP A 38 10.29 -7.91 -3.00
C ASP A 38 10.54 -7.01 -1.79
N ASP A 39 11.51 -6.11 -1.91
CA ASP A 39 11.92 -5.25 -0.80
C ASP A 39 11.12 -3.95 -0.76
N LEU A 40 10.01 -3.96 -0.01
CA LEU A 40 9.18 -2.77 0.16
C LEU A 40 9.95 -1.63 0.85
N ALA A 41 10.78 -1.95 1.83
CA ALA A 41 11.54 -0.94 2.56
C ALA A 41 12.42 -0.12 1.62
N ALA A 42 13.09 -0.79 0.68
CA ALA A 42 13.94 -0.12 -0.30
C ALA A 42 13.11 0.71 -1.29
N ALA A 43 11.92 0.21 -1.68
CA ALA A 43 11.07 0.89 -2.65
C ALA A 43 10.40 2.14 -2.09
N LEU A 44 10.20 2.22 -0.78
CA LEU A 44 9.48 3.34 -0.15
C LEU A 44 10.09 4.71 -0.42
N SER A 45 11.41 4.78 -0.56
CA SER A 45 12.08 6.04 -0.86
C SER A 45 11.77 6.57 -2.26
N GLN A 46 11.24 5.73 -3.14
CA GLN A 46 10.98 6.07 -4.53
C GLN A 46 9.58 6.61 -4.78
N GLY A 47 8.68 6.48 -3.81
CA GLY A 47 7.29 6.87 -3.98
C GLY A 47 6.74 7.68 -2.83
N ASP A 48 5.49 8.09 -2.96
CA ASP A 48 4.82 8.96 -2.01
C ASP A 48 3.64 8.27 -1.32
N VAL A 49 3.00 7.32 -1.99
CA VAL A 49 1.82 6.62 -1.51
C VAL A 49 1.99 5.12 -1.74
N VAL A 50 1.75 4.34 -0.69
CA VAL A 50 1.72 2.88 -0.78
C VAL A 50 0.27 2.42 -0.92
N ILE A 51 0.00 1.61 -1.94
CA ILE A 51 -1.31 0.98 -2.12
C ILE A 51 -1.10 -0.51 -1.95
N ASP A 52 -1.69 -1.08 -0.90
CA ASP A 52 -1.47 -2.47 -0.50
C ASP A 52 -2.68 -3.35 -0.76
N PHE A 53 -2.52 -4.34 -1.66
CA PHE A 53 -3.46 -5.41 -1.92
C PHE A 53 -2.77 -6.77 -1.82
N SER A 54 -1.87 -6.91 -0.87
CA SER A 54 -1.14 -8.15 -0.63
C SER A 54 -1.95 -9.10 0.27
N ALA A 55 -1.29 -9.99 0.99
CA ALA A 55 -1.96 -10.90 1.91
C ALA A 55 -2.19 -10.23 3.27
N HIS A 56 -3.31 -10.61 3.96
CA HIS A 56 -3.62 -10.04 5.27
C HIS A 56 -2.50 -10.25 6.30
N SER A 57 -1.76 -11.33 6.19
CA SER A 57 -0.63 -11.62 7.08
C SER A 57 0.53 -10.62 6.92
N ALA A 58 0.59 -9.90 5.82
CA ALA A 58 1.65 -8.92 5.56
C ALA A 58 1.27 -7.49 5.94
N THR A 59 0.01 -7.22 6.24
CA THR A 59 -0.50 -5.85 6.46
C THR A 59 0.27 -5.11 7.55
N ARG A 60 0.51 -5.76 8.69
CA ARG A 60 1.21 -5.11 9.80
C ARG A 60 2.58 -4.61 9.39
N ARG A 61 3.35 -5.45 8.69
CA ARG A 61 4.69 -5.06 8.24
C ARG A 61 4.63 -3.91 7.23
N VAL A 62 3.66 -3.96 6.32
CA VAL A 62 3.47 -2.88 5.35
C VAL A 62 3.22 -1.56 6.08
N ILE A 63 2.33 -1.57 7.08
CA ILE A 63 2.02 -0.38 7.87
C ILE A 63 3.27 0.12 8.61
N GLU A 64 3.98 -0.78 9.29
CA GLU A 64 5.18 -0.41 10.05
C GLU A 64 6.23 0.26 9.16
N LEU A 65 6.50 -0.32 8.01
CA LEU A 65 7.47 0.25 7.06
C LEU A 65 7.01 1.60 6.50
N THR A 66 5.72 1.71 6.17
CA THR A 66 5.17 2.93 5.59
C THR A 66 5.18 4.07 6.60
N VAL A 67 4.81 3.78 7.85
CA VAL A 67 4.82 4.76 8.93
C VAL A 67 6.25 5.22 9.22
N ALA A 68 7.22 4.30 9.23
CA ALA A 68 8.62 4.64 9.48
C ALA A 68 9.16 5.60 8.42
N GLN A 69 8.68 5.51 7.19
CA GLN A 69 9.10 6.38 6.08
C GLN A 69 8.18 7.59 5.91
N LYS A 70 7.14 7.71 6.74
CA LYS A 70 6.17 8.83 6.72
C LYS A 70 5.49 9.00 5.37
N LYS A 71 5.11 7.88 4.74
CA LYS A 71 4.38 7.90 3.46
C LYS A 71 2.89 7.71 3.71
N ALA A 72 2.07 8.13 2.75
CA ALA A 72 0.62 7.90 2.79
C ALA A 72 0.33 6.43 2.44
N LEU A 73 -0.82 5.92 2.89
CA LEU A 73 -1.14 4.50 2.79
C LEU A 73 -2.60 4.28 2.38
N VAL A 74 -2.80 3.42 1.41
CA VAL A 74 -4.13 2.90 1.05
C VAL A 74 -4.09 1.40 1.26
N ILE A 75 -4.96 0.88 2.13
CA ILE A 75 -5.03 -0.54 2.44
C ILE A 75 -6.29 -1.12 1.81
N GLY A 76 -6.11 -1.98 0.82
CA GLY A 76 -7.21 -2.71 0.18
C GLY A 76 -7.22 -4.18 0.53
N THR A 77 -6.26 -4.64 1.32
CA THR A 77 -6.17 -6.03 1.76
C THR A 77 -7.31 -6.37 2.70
N THR A 78 -7.92 -7.54 2.52
CA THR A 78 -9.03 -8.03 3.34
C THR A 78 -8.63 -9.25 4.14
N GLY A 79 -9.53 -9.75 4.99
CA GLY A 79 -9.29 -10.97 5.77
C GLY A 79 -8.89 -10.73 7.20
N HIS A 80 -8.85 -9.48 7.65
CA HIS A 80 -8.50 -9.16 9.03
C HIS A 80 -9.70 -9.33 9.96
N SER A 81 -9.47 -9.81 11.18
CA SER A 81 -10.50 -9.81 12.21
C SER A 81 -10.78 -8.38 12.66
N ALA A 82 -11.92 -8.16 13.34
CA ALA A 82 -12.27 -6.84 13.84
C ALA A 82 -11.22 -6.30 14.82
N ASP A 83 -10.73 -7.16 15.72
CA ASP A 83 -9.68 -6.77 16.68
C ASP A 83 -8.38 -6.44 16.01
N GLU A 84 -7.98 -7.25 15.05
CA GLU A 84 -6.76 -7.04 14.27
C GLU A 84 -6.82 -5.72 13.49
N LYS A 85 -7.94 -5.49 12.81
CA LYS A 85 -8.15 -4.27 12.04
C LYS A 85 -8.06 -3.03 12.93
N LYS A 86 -8.63 -3.09 14.13
CA LYS A 86 -8.58 -1.99 15.10
C LYS A 86 -7.15 -1.68 15.51
N LYS A 87 -6.35 -2.70 15.80
CA LYS A 87 -4.94 -2.52 16.16
C LYS A 87 -4.12 -1.96 15.02
N LEU A 88 -4.37 -2.46 13.81
CA LEU A 88 -3.67 -2.00 12.61
C LEU A 88 -4.03 -0.55 12.28
N ALA A 89 -5.29 -0.18 12.43
CA ALA A 89 -5.74 1.19 12.19
C ALA A 89 -5.08 2.17 13.16
N ALA A 90 -4.92 1.77 14.44
CA ALA A 90 -4.24 2.60 15.42
C ALA A 90 -2.76 2.82 15.04
N LEU A 91 -2.10 1.77 14.55
CA LEU A 91 -0.71 1.87 14.10
C LEU A 91 -0.60 2.78 12.86
N ALA A 92 -1.53 2.66 11.92
CA ALA A 92 -1.53 3.44 10.69
C ALA A 92 -1.94 4.90 10.87
N ALA A 93 -2.51 5.25 12.02
CA ALA A 93 -3.01 6.62 12.28
C ALA A 93 -1.93 7.69 12.25
N GLN A 94 -0.67 7.31 12.27
CA GLN A 94 0.47 8.23 12.22
C GLN A 94 0.73 8.83 10.84
N VAL A 95 0.11 8.26 9.80
CA VAL A 95 0.22 8.76 8.42
C VAL A 95 -1.18 8.83 7.80
N PRO A 96 -1.37 9.62 6.73
CA PRO A 96 -2.66 9.62 6.03
C PRO A 96 -2.97 8.21 5.53
N THR A 97 -4.10 7.66 5.95
CA THR A 97 -4.45 6.27 5.66
C THR A 97 -5.91 6.14 5.24
N VAL A 98 -6.14 5.37 4.18
CA VAL A 98 -7.48 5.01 3.71
C VAL A 98 -7.60 3.48 3.75
N TRP A 99 -8.67 2.98 4.35
CA TRP A 99 -9.04 1.57 4.31
C TRP A 99 -10.07 1.39 3.20
N ALA A 100 -9.67 0.77 2.11
CA ALA A 100 -10.54 0.55 0.96
C ALA A 100 -11.12 -0.87 0.91
N GLY A 101 -10.62 -1.79 1.73
CA GLY A 101 -11.11 -3.15 1.81
C GLY A 101 -12.33 -3.29 2.70
N ASN A 102 -13.23 -4.21 2.37
CA ASN A 102 -14.40 -4.52 3.17
C ASN A 102 -14.14 -5.74 4.04
#